data_6b50e86893971eabc1d3e288f1d628c0
#
_entry.id   6b50e86893971eabc1d3e288f1d628c0
#
_cell.length_a   1.000
_cell.length_b   1.000
_cell.length_c   1.000
_cell.angle_alpha   90.00
_cell.angle_beta   90.00
_cell.angle_gamma   90.00
#
_symmetry.space_group_name_H-M   'P 1'
#
loop_
_entity.id
_entity.type
_entity.pdbx_description
1 polymer ?
#
loop_
_entity_poly.entity_id
_entity_poly.type
_entity_poly.pdbx_seq_one_letter_code
_entity_poly.pdbx_strand_id
1 'polypeptide(L)'
;VSNSQDYSKKIKHNELFVQCLKDTDVKEYDDFSDWIIVGIFYSSLHYMNLFLSKRYDDINLETVKSHKDRNIIIQKKCPYQIHMAYRTLYELSREARYQCSDVSSKVRFVEQKYQELKNLCSEQMQRSVSKR
;
A
#
# COMPACT_ATOMS: atom_id res chain seq x y z
N VAL A 1 16.76 9.02 -8.84
CA VAL A 1 16.75 7.85 -7.97
C VAL A 1 15.94 8.16 -6.72
N SER A 2 14.88 7.39 -6.48
CA SER A 2 14.04 7.56 -5.30
C SER A 2 14.77 7.04 -4.05
N ASN A 3 14.67 7.76 -2.94
CA ASN A 3 15.24 7.38 -1.65
C ASN A 3 14.13 7.28 -0.59
N SER A 4 14.49 6.96 0.65
CA SER A 4 13.53 6.77 1.73
C SER A 4 12.69 8.01 2.02
N GLN A 5 13.27 9.22 1.87
CA GLN A 5 12.52 10.47 2.04
C GLN A 5 11.47 10.65 0.94
N ASP A 6 11.79 10.27 -0.30
CA ASP A 6 10.85 10.34 -1.42
C ASP A 6 9.66 9.42 -1.18
N TYR A 7 9.90 8.20 -0.71
CA TYR A 7 8.84 7.26 -0.37
C TYR A 7 7.97 7.80 0.77
N SER A 8 8.59 8.34 1.81
CA SER A 8 7.88 8.91 2.96
C SER A 8 6.99 10.08 2.54
N LYS A 9 7.48 10.95 1.66
CA LYS A 9 6.70 12.07 1.12
C LYS A 9 5.49 11.57 0.31
N LYS A 10 5.70 10.54 -0.51
CA LYS A 10 4.61 9.96 -1.32
C LYS A 10 3.56 9.29 -0.45
N ILE A 11 3.95 8.60 0.60
CA ILE A 11 3.03 8.00 1.56
C ILE A 11 2.14 9.09 2.16
N LYS A 12 2.73 10.14 2.68
CA LYS A 12 2.01 11.26 3.30
C LYS A 12 1.09 11.96 2.30
N HIS A 13 1.59 12.17 1.10
CA HIS A 13 0.81 12.80 0.02
C HIS A 13 -0.45 11.97 -0.29
N ASN A 14 -0.31 10.68 -0.45
CA ASN A 14 -1.44 9.80 -0.77
C ASN A 14 -2.40 9.66 0.42
N GLU A 15 -1.87 9.60 1.65
CA GLU A 15 -2.73 9.56 2.84
C GLU A 15 -3.53 10.85 2.99
N LEU A 16 -2.95 12.00 2.70
CA LEU A 16 -3.65 13.27 2.69
C LEU A 16 -4.74 13.31 1.62
N PHE A 17 -4.43 12.82 0.41
CA PHE A 17 -5.42 12.72 -0.66
C PHE A 17 -6.63 11.89 -0.24
N VAL A 18 -6.38 10.73 0.38
CA VAL A 18 -7.45 9.87 0.89
C VAL A 18 -8.30 10.62 1.93
N GLN A 19 -7.66 11.33 2.86
CA GLN A 19 -8.39 12.08 3.88
C GLN A 19 -9.25 13.18 3.26
N CYS A 20 -8.73 13.89 2.26
CA CYS A 20 -9.50 14.90 1.55
C CYS A 20 -10.73 14.31 0.86
N LEU A 21 -10.59 13.14 0.25
CA LEU A 21 -11.72 12.44 -0.37
C LEU A 21 -12.77 12.01 0.65
N LYS A 22 -12.33 11.53 1.82
CA LYS A 22 -13.22 11.11 2.89
C LYS A 22 -14.01 12.30 3.47
N ASP A 23 -13.39 13.46 3.53
CA ASP A 23 -13.99 14.67 4.09
C ASP A 23 -14.92 15.39 3.07
N THR A 24 -14.91 14.98 1.81
CA THR A 24 -15.73 15.59 0.78
C THR A 24 -17.18 15.15 0.94
N ASP A 25 -18.09 16.12 1.07
CA ASP A 25 -19.53 15.89 1.15
C ASP A 25 -20.12 15.83 -0.27
N VAL A 26 -20.48 14.63 -0.71
CA VAL A 26 -21.06 14.40 -2.04
C VAL A 26 -22.56 14.10 -1.88
N LYS A 27 -23.41 15.11 -2.11
CA LYS A 27 -24.84 14.98 -1.86
C LYS A 27 -25.65 14.39 -3.00
N GLU A 28 -25.17 14.50 -4.24
CA GLU A 28 -25.93 14.17 -5.45
C GLU A 28 -25.41 12.94 -6.19
N TYR A 29 -24.24 12.45 -5.84
CA TYR A 29 -23.58 11.34 -6.54
C TYR A 29 -23.05 10.33 -5.52
N ASP A 30 -22.65 9.17 -6.02
CA ASP A 30 -21.96 8.19 -5.21
C ASP A 30 -20.71 8.79 -4.58
N ASP A 31 -20.28 8.20 -3.47
CA ASP A 31 -19.07 8.61 -2.80
C ASP A 31 -17.83 8.29 -3.68
N PHE A 32 -16.64 8.73 -3.23
CA PHE A 32 -15.39 8.47 -3.92
C PHE A 32 -14.69 7.22 -3.39
N SER A 33 -15.47 6.20 -3.00
CA SER A 33 -14.93 4.96 -2.40
C SER A 33 -13.89 4.28 -3.27
N ASP A 34 -14.10 4.24 -4.59
CA ASP A 34 -13.14 3.69 -5.53
C ASP A 34 -11.79 4.42 -5.47
N TRP A 35 -11.82 5.74 -5.49
CA TRP A 35 -10.59 6.54 -5.42
C TRP A 35 -9.94 6.49 -4.03
N ILE A 36 -10.73 6.35 -2.97
CA ILE A 36 -10.20 6.15 -1.62
C ILE A 36 -9.42 4.83 -1.59
N ILE A 37 -9.98 3.75 -2.10
CA ILE A 37 -9.32 2.44 -2.14
C ILE A 37 -8.04 2.51 -2.97
N VAL A 38 -8.08 3.15 -4.14
CA VAL A 38 -6.91 3.34 -5.00
C VAL A 38 -5.83 4.16 -4.28
N GLY A 39 -6.22 5.24 -3.61
CA GLY A 39 -5.29 6.08 -2.85
C GLY A 39 -4.60 5.32 -1.73
N ILE A 40 -5.36 4.51 -0.98
CA ILE A 40 -4.81 3.67 0.09
C ILE A 40 -3.82 2.65 -0.50
N PHE A 41 -4.17 2.03 -1.63
CA PHE A 41 -3.26 1.09 -2.27
C PHE A 41 -1.95 1.76 -2.69
N TYR A 42 -1.99 2.94 -3.30
CA TYR A 42 -0.75 3.63 -3.70
C TYR A 42 0.06 4.08 -2.48
N SER A 43 -0.58 4.40 -1.36
CA SER A 43 0.13 4.60 -0.09
C SER A 43 0.85 3.33 0.33
N SER A 44 0.17 2.18 0.24
CA SER A 44 0.76 0.89 0.59
C SER A 44 1.90 0.49 -0.35
N LEU A 45 1.80 0.83 -1.63
CA LEU A 45 2.85 0.57 -2.62
C LEU A 45 4.13 1.31 -2.24
N HIS A 46 4.03 2.60 -1.95
CA HIS A 46 5.19 3.38 -1.55
C HIS A 46 5.71 2.96 -0.17
N TYR A 47 4.83 2.55 0.73
CA TYR A 47 5.22 2.02 2.02
C TYR A 47 6.03 0.71 1.84
N MET A 48 5.59 -0.17 0.96
CA MET A 48 6.33 -1.39 0.66
C MET A 48 7.68 -1.11 0.01
N ASN A 49 7.75 -0.12 -0.88
CA ASN A 49 9.04 0.30 -1.43
C ASN A 49 9.98 0.77 -0.33
N LEU A 50 9.48 1.56 0.62
CA LEU A 50 10.26 2.00 1.78
C LEU A 50 10.73 0.81 2.62
N PHE A 51 9.83 -0.11 2.93
CA PHE A 51 10.14 -1.30 3.72
C PHE A 51 11.19 -2.16 3.02
N LEU A 52 11.01 -2.45 1.73
CA LEU A 52 11.94 -3.27 0.96
C LEU A 52 13.33 -2.63 0.92
N SER A 53 13.40 -1.31 0.74
CA SER A 53 14.67 -0.61 0.67
C SER A 53 15.45 -0.64 1.99
N LYS A 54 14.73 -0.64 3.12
CA LYS A 54 15.34 -0.65 4.45
C LYS A 54 15.66 -2.05 4.96
N ARG A 55 14.85 -3.03 4.58
CA ARG A 55 14.94 -4.38 5.14
C ARG A 55 15.87 -5.28 4.35
N TYR A 56 15.98 -5.08 3.04
CA TYR A 56 16.72 -5.97 2.15
C TYR A 56 17.73 -5.18 1.33
N ASP A 57 19.02 -5.47 1.52
CA ASP A 57 20.12 -4.78 0.83
C ASP A 57 20.28 -5.21 -0.63
N ASP A 58 19.80 -6.41 -0.96
CA ASP A 58 19.99 -7.02 -2.27
C ASP A 58 18.90 -6.63 -3.30
N ILE A 59 17.94 -5.80 -2.91
CA ILE A 59 16.87 -5.37 -3.79
C ILE A 59 17.23 -4.01 -4.40
N ASN A 60 17.24 -3.94 -5.73
CA ASN A 60 17.38 -2.69 -6.46
C ASN A 60 16.00 -2.27 -6.98
N LEU A 61 15.38 -1.30 -6.29
CA LEU A 61 14.04 -0.81 -6.64
C LEU A 61 14.00 -0.11 -8.00
N GLU A 62 15.13 0.34 -8.53
CA GLU A 62 15.19 0.93 -9.87
C GLU A 62 14.82 -0.10 -10.96
N THR A 63 15.01 -1.38 -10.70
CA THR A 63 14.64 -2.46 -11.61
C THR A 63 13.19 -2.89 -11.45
N VAL A 64 12.48 -2.40 -10.43
CA VAL A 64 11.09 -2.76 -10.13
C VAL A 64 10.19 -1.74 -10.82
N LYS A 65 9.81 -2.01 -12.08
CA LYS A 65 9.12 -1.05 -12.94
C LYS A 65 7.63 -1.32 -13.10
N SER A 66 7.13 -2.45 -12.61
CA SER A 66 5.73 -2.83 -12.77
C SER A 66 5.17 -3.41 -11.48
N HIS A 67 3.85 -3.44 -11.40
CA HIS A 67 3.16 -4.14 -10.30
C HIS A 67 3.53 -5.62 -10.27
N LYS A 68 3.66 -6.23 -11.43
CA LYS A 68 4.04 -7.65 -11.54
C LYS A 68 5.42 -7.89 -10.91
N ASP A 69 6.40 -7.07 -11.27
CA ASP A 69 7.75 -7.19 -10.71
C ASP A 69 7.75 -7.03 -9.21
N ARG A 70 7.03 -6.03 -8.71
CA ARG A 70 6.94 -5.77 -7.26
C ARG A 70 6.25 -6.93 -6.54
N ASN A 71 5.17 -7.44 -7.08
CA ASN A 71 4.44 -8.56 -6.48
C ASN A 71 5.32 -9.80 -6.37
N ILE A 72 6.13 -10.08 -7.39
CA ILE A 72 7.07 -11.21 -7.38
C ILE A 72 8.11 -11.03 -6.28
N ILE A 73 8.68 -9.84 -6.15
CA ILE A 73 9.70 -9.56 -5.13
C ILE A 73 9.11 -9.70 -3.73
N ILE A 74 7.93 -9.14 -3.51
CA ILE A 74 7.26 -9.23 -2.21
C ILE A 74 6.97 -10.69 -1.86
N GLN A 75 6.50 -11.47 -2.83
CA GLN A 75 6.23 -12.89 -2.63
C GLN A 75 7.49 -13.67 -2.25
N LYS A 76 8.61 -13.38 -2.90
CA LYS A 76 9.86 -14.10 -2.68
C LYS A 76 10.58 -13.69 -1.41
N LYS A 77 10.54 -12.43 -1.04
CA LYS A 77 11.39 -11.88 0.02
C LYS A 77 10.67 -11.69 1.34
N CYS A 78 9.38 -11.34 1.30
CA CYS A 78 8.65 -10.99 2.51
C CYS A 78 7.99 -12.20 3.16
N PRO A 79 7.76 -12.15 4.48
CA PRO A 79 6.93 -13.14 5.15
C PRO A 79 5.55 -13.25 4.50
N TYR A 80 4.96 -14.43 4.58
CA TYR A 80 3.70 -14.76 3.92
C TYR A 80 2.58 -13.77 4.28
N GLN A 81 2.50 -13.37 5.55
CA GLN A 81 1.44 -12.46 6.01
C GLN A 81 1.55 -11.08 5.35
N ILE A 82 2.76 -10.56 5.18
CA ILE A 82 3.00 -9.29 4.49
C ILE A 82 2.61 -9.41 3.02
N HIS A 83 3.05 -10.48 2.38
CA HIS A 83 2.71 -10.74 0.98
C HIS A 83 1.20 -10.78 0.78
N MET A 84 0.48 -11.50 1.64
CA MET A 84 -0.98 -11.65 1.50
C MET A 84 -1.73 -10.34 1.79
N ALA A 85 -1.29 -9.57 2.78
CA ALA A 85 -1.90 -8.27 3.06
C ALA A 85 -1.74 -7.31 1.88
N TYR A 86 -0.53 -7.23 1.33
CA TYR A 86 -0.27 -6.38 0.16
C TYR A 86 -1.06 -6.86 -1.07
N ARG A 87 -1.11 -8.16 -1.31
CA ARG A 87 -1.85 -8.72 -2.44
C ARG A 87 -3.33 -8.41 -2.35
N THR A 88 -3.91 -8.49 -1.16
CA THR A 88 -5.31 -8.14 -0.93
C THR A 88 -5.58 -6.68 -1.32
N LEU A 89 -4.70 -5.77 -0.90
CA LEU A 89 -4.81 -4.35 -1.27
C LEU A 89 -4.68 -4.16 -2.78
N TYR A 90 -3.75 -4.86 -3.41
CA TYR A 90 -3.57 -4.80 -4.86
C TYR A 90 -4.82 -5.25 -5.62
N GLU A 91 -5.39 -6.38 -5.23
CA GLU A 91 -6.58 -6.93 -5.91
C GLU A 91 -7.80 -6.02 -5.73
N LEU A 92 -8.00 -5.48 -4.54
CA LEU A 92 -9.10 -4.54 -4.29
C LEU A 92 -8.92 -3.23 -5.06
N SER A 93 -7.69 -2.76 -5.22
CA SER A 93 -7.37 -1.60 -6.05
C SER A 93 -7.70 -1.87 -7.51
N ARG A 94 -7.40 -3.07 -8.01
CA ARG A 94 -7.75 -3.45 -9.39
C ARG A 94 -9.26 -3.46 -9.59
N GLU A 95 -9.99 -4.05 -8.65
CA GLU A 95 -11.45 -4.04 -8.69
C GLU A 95 -11.98 -2.60 -8.75
N ALA A 96 -11.48 -1.74 -7.88
CA ALA A 96 -11.92 -0.35 -7.81
C ALA A 96 -11.63 0.43 -9.10
N ARG A 97 -10.51 0.12 -9.77
CA ARG A 97 -10.09 0.85 -10.97
C ARG A 97 -10.78 0.36 -12.25
N TYR A 98 -11.03 -0.93 -12.36
CA TYR A 98 -11.37 -1.53 -13.64
C TYR A 98 -12.74 -2.21 -13.69
N GLN A 99 -13.40 -2.38 -12.56
CA GLN A 99 -14.73 -2.98 -12.50
C GLN A 99 -15.77 -1.93 -12.12
N CYS A 100 -16.94 -2.03 -12.73
CA CYS A 100 -18.04 -1.10 -12.45
C CYS A 100 -18.88 -1.57 -11.25
N SER A 101 -18.22 -2.09 -10.23
CA SER A 101 -18.89 -2.55 -9.01
C SER A 101 -18.86 -1.46 -7.93
N ASP A 102 -19.87 -1.47 -7.06
CA ASP A 102 -19.88 -0.59 -5.89
C ASP A 102 -18.93 -1.18 -4.84
N VAL A 103 -17.88 -0.40 -4.51
CA VAL A 103 -16.85 -0.82 -3.56
C VAL A 103 -16.96 -0.08 -2.22
N SER A 104 -18.05 0.68 -2.00
CA SER A 104 -18.21 1.50 -0.78
C SER A 104 -18.15 0.66 0.50
N SER A 105 -18.70 -0.55 0.49
CA SER A 105 -18.67 -1.45 1.65
C SER A 105 -17.28 -1.97 1.98
N LYS A 106 -16.30 -1.81 1.09
CA LYS A 106 -14.95 -2.36 1.24
C LYS A 106 -13.93 -1.35 1.78
N VAL A 107 -14.30 -0.07 1.88
CA VAL A 107 -13.37 0.99 2.30
C VAL A 107 -12.77 0.70 3.68
N ARG A 108 -13.62 0.38 4.65
CA ARG A 108 -13.17 0.09 6.02
C ARG A 108 -12.23 -1.11 6.06
N PHE A 109 -12.54 -2.16 5.31
CA PHE A 109 -11.69 -3.34 5.21
C PHE A 109 -10.32 -2.99 4.62
N VAL A 110 -10.29 -2.16 3.58
CA VAL A 110 -9.04 -1.71 2.95
C VAL A 110 -8.21 -0.89 3.94
N GLU A 111 -8.82 0.01 4.68
CA GLU A 111 -8.14 0.79 5.73
C GLU A 111 -7.52 -0.12 6.77
N GLN A 112 -8.25 -1.13 7.24
CA GLN A 112 -7.76 -2.10 8.22
C GLN A 112 -6.60 -2.92 7.66
N LYS A 113 -6.68 -3.32 6.38
CA LYS A 113 -5.59 -4.06 5.72
C LYS A 113 -4.33 -3.23 5.60
N TYR A 114 -4.47 -1.96 5.27
CA TYR A 114 -3.31 -1.06 5.20
C TYR A 114 -2.64 -0.94 6.57
N GLN A 115 -3.43 -0.76 7.63
CA GLN A 115 -2.89 -0.69 8.99
C GLN A 115 -2.21 -2.00 9.39
N GLU A 116 -2.83 -3.14 9.05
CA GLU A 116 -2.24 -4.46 9.28
C GLU A 116 -0.89 -4.60 8.58
N LEU A 117 -0.81 -4.19 7.32
CA LEU A 117 0.43 -4.23 6.55
C LEU A 117 1.53 -3.42 7.23
N LYS A 118 1.22 -2.20 7.66
CA LYS A 118 2.19 -1.34 8.35
C LYS A 118 2.65 -1.95 9.65
N ASN A 119 1.74 -2.55 10.42
CA ASN A 119 2.08 -3.21 11.69
C ASN A 119 3.01 -4.42 11.46
N LEU A 120 2.70 -5.24 10.47
CA LEU A 120 3.52 -6.40 10.14
C LEU A 120 4.93 -6.00 9.70
N CYS A 121 5.04 -4.97 8.88
CA CYS A 121 6.33 -4.45 8.44
C CYS A 121 7.13 -3.87 9.61
N SER A 122 6.47 -3.13 10.51
CA SER A 122 7.13 -2.58 11.71
C SER A 122 7.66 -3.69 12.61
N GLU A 123 6.92 -4.76 12.80
CA GLU A 123 7.37 -5.92 13.57
C GLU A 123 8.62 -6.55 12.96
N GLN A 124 8.66 -6.70 11.64
CA GLN A 124 9.82 -7.25 10.94
C GLN A 124 11.05 -6.35 11.11
N MET A 125 10.88 -5.04 11.06
CA MET A 125 11.99 -4.10 11.28
C MET A 125 12.52 -4.17 12.71
N GLN A 126 11.65 -4.30 13.72
CA GLN A 126 12.04 -4.44 15.12
C GLN A 126 12.81 -5.75 15.37
N ARG A 127 12.33 -6.86 14.80
CA ARG A 127 13.02 -8.16 14.91
C ARG A 127 14.43 -8.10 14.30
N SER A 128 14.57 -7.41 13.18
CA SER A 128 15.83 -7.22 12.51
C SER A 128 16.84 -6.48 13.39
N VAL A 129 16.39 -5.45 14.12
CA VAL A 129 17.22 -4.69 15.05
C VAL A 129 17.59 -5.52 16.28
N SER A 130 16.66 -6.28 16.85
CA SER A 130 16.89 -7.07 18.06
C SER A 130 17.82 -8.26 17.85
N LYS A 131 18.04 -8.69 16.61
CA LYS A 131 18.98 -9.76 16.27
C LYS A 131 20.42 -9.29 16.09
N ARG A 132 20.61 -7.99 16.09
CA ARG A 132 21.96 -7.40 16.04
C ARG A 132 22.52 -7.25 17.45
#